data_b36063e2c54231700a9addd58a9ddf67
#
_entry.id   b36063e2c54231700a9addd58a9ddf67
#
_cell.length_a   1.000
_cell.length_b   1.000
_cell.length_c   1.000
_cell.angle_alpha   90.00
_cell.angle_beta   90.00
_cell.angle_gamma   90.00
#
_symmetry.space_group_name_H-M   'P 1'
#
loop_
_entity.id
_entity.type
_entity.pdbx_description
1 polymer ?
#
loop_
_entity_poly.entity_id
_entity_poly.type
_entity_poly.pdbx_seq_one_letter_code
_entity_poly.pdbx_strand_id
1 'polypeptide(L)'
;MAQTASARVISRRRSIGLLLALGASPVFAEDELDDLAKIRAKGTLKVAVYKDNAPFSSGASSDMLGLDVALAEALAKQLHLKLALLPFDAGENMNDDLRNMVWKGHYLGYGPADLMLNVPVDKYLMQQNRQVTIFSPYMRQVPVLFHDPRKLGRVNDPDELKGHTLAAERGTGAASALMGHHSGMLRSQVSLFNSGIDAAAAVLRGQADAAYVLRSQAEAAAAQAKAKPEEFLISPMSLTGLPENGWPLGMAIKSSYKDLGQALDVAMKALRDSGELLAMFKTRGMTLTAP
;
A
#
# COMPACT_ATOMS: atom_id res chain seq x y z
N MET A 1 -85.71 -4.75 54.65
CA MET A 1 -86.09 -6.13 54.72
C MET A 1 -84.87 -6.99 54.41
N ALA A 2 -84.53 -7.67 55.46
CA ALA A 2 -84.07 -9.08 55.55
C ALA A 2 -82.68 -9.34 54.91
N GLN A 3 -81.69 -9.52 55.74
CA GLN A 3 -81.24 -10.74 56.43
C GLN A 3 -80.74 -11.79 55.41
N THR A 4 -79.63 -12.48 55.58
CA THR A 4 -78.87 -13.05 56.70
C THR A 4 -77.58 -13.64 56.17
N ALA A 5 -76.51 -13.47 56.85
CA ALA A 5 -75.82 -14.47 57.66
C ALA A 5 -74.92 -15.50 56.92
N SER A 6 -73.68 -15.44 57.17
CA SER A 6 -72.83 -16.42 57.86
C SER A 6 -72.46 -17.72 57.14
N ALA A 7 -71.19 -17.97 56.96
CA ALA A 7 -70.45 -19.00 57.68
C ALA A 7 -68.96 -19.13 57.22
N ARG A 8 -68.16 -19.23 58.23
CA ARG A 8 -66.72 -19.58 58.16
C ARG A 8 -66.58 -21.06 57.77
N VAL A 9 -65.52 -21.34 56.96
CA VAL A 9 -64.76 -22.58 57.13
C VAL A 9 -63.30 -22.35 56.84
N ILE A 10 -62.48 -22.68 57.81
CA ILE A 10 -61.07 -22.73 57.84
C ILE A 10 -60.61 -24.03 57.17
N SER A 11 -59.68 -23.99 56.24
CA SER A 11 -58.93 -25.18 55.87
C SER A 11 -57.49 -24.86 55.44
N ARG A 12 -56.66 -25.38 56.22
CA ARG A 12 -55.24 -25.60 56.27
C ARG A 12 -54.44 -25.47 54.92
N ARG A 13 -53.52 -24.57 54.96
CA ARG A 13 -52.36 -24.43 54.01
C ARG A 13 -51.47 -25.69 54.09
N ARG A 14 -51.21 -26.28 52.95
CA ARG A 14 -49.95 -27.06 52.69
C ARG A 14 -49.16 -26.29 51.70
N SER A 15 -48.10 -25.64 52.18
CA SER A 15 -47.09 -25.01 51.39
C SER A 15 -46.18 -26.09 50.81
N ILE A 16 -46.24 -26.29 49.49
CA ILE A 16 -45.25 -27.04 48.74
C ILE A 16 -44.19 -26.01 48.25
N GLY A 17 -43.06 -26.02 48.91
CA GLY A 17 -41.92 -25.24 48.46
C GLY A 17 -41.34 -25.85 47.19
N LEU A 18 -41.51 -25.18 46.05
CA LEU A 18 -40.83 -25.51 44.80
C LEU A 18 -39.46 -24.82 44.82
N LEU A 19 -38.42 -25.57 45.13
CA LEU A 19 -37.01 -25.13 44.96
C LEU A 19 -36.74 -25.05 43.44
N LEU A 20 -36.79 -23.85 42.88
CA LEU A 20 -36.21 -23.53 41.58
C LEU A 20 -34.70 -23.50 41.76
N ALA A 21 -34.02 -24.59 41.42
CA ALA A 21 -32.61 -24.63 41.18
C ALA A 21 -32.34 -23.82 39.90
N LEU A 22 -31.91 -22.56 40.05
CA LEU A 22 -31.29 -21.81 38.95
C LEU A 22 -29.97 -22.51 38.63
N GLY A 23 -29.98 -23.37 37.62
CA GLY A 23 -28.80 -23.84 36.95
C GLY A 23 -28.14 -22.66 36.29
N ALA A 24 -27.09 -22.09 36.91
CA ALA A 24 -26.14 -21.21 36.26
C ALA A 24 -25.39 -22.08 35.23
N SER A 25 -25.87 -22.09 33.98
CA SER A 25 -25.06 -22.56 32.86
C SER A 25 -23.84 -21.66 32.81
N PRO A 26 -22.60 -22.20 32.82
CA PRO A 26 -21.45 -21.38 32.54
C PRO A 26 -21.63 -20.83 31.13
N VAL A 27 -21.82 -19.53 31.01
CA VAL A 27 -21.63 -18.80 29.76
C VAL A 27 -20.13 -18.95 29.48
N PHE A 28 -19.78 -19.96 28.69
CA PHE A 28 -18.48 -19.94 28.04
C PHE A 28 -18.50 -18.66 27.19
N ALA A 29 -17.73 -17.66 27.63
CA ALA A 29 -17.34 -16.58 26.76
C ALA A 29 -16.69 -17.30 25.56
N GLU A 30 -17.34 -17.27 24.39
CA GLU A 30 -16.67 -17.62 23.14
C GLU A 30 -15.45 -16.70 23.12
N ASP A 31 -14.26 -17.25 23.31
CA ASP A 31 -13.00 -16.53 23.12
C ASP A 31 -13.08 -16.00 21.68
N GLU A 32 -13.38 -14.72 21.55
CA GLU A 32 -13.47 -14.09 20.24
C GLU A 32 -12.06 -14.18 19.63
N LEU A 33 -11.91 -15.09 18.65
CA LEU A 33 -10.63 -15.31 17.96
C LEU A 33 -10.04 -13.95 17.61
N ASP A 34 -8.73 -13.77 17.88
CA ASP A 34 -8.00 -12.60 17.47
C ASP A 34 -8.04 -12.43 15.94
N ASP A 35 -7.66 -11.26 15.45
CA ASP A 35 -7.72 -10.92 14.03
C ASP A 35 -6.86 -11.86 13.17
N LEU A 36 -5.67 -12.23 13.65
CA LEU A 36 -4.77 -13.15 12.95
C LEU A 36 -5.33 -14.59 12.98
N ALA A 37 -5.93 -15.04 14.08
CA ALA A 37 -6.54 -16.36 14.15
C ALA A 37 -7.73 -16.48 13.17
N LYS A 38 -8.55 -15.43 13.03
CA LYS A 38 -9.61 -15.36 12.01
C LYS A 38 -9.06 -15.49 10.59
N ILE A 39 -7.95 -14.82 10.27
CA ILE A 39 -7.28 -14.91 8.97
C ILE A 39 -6.69 -16.30 8.75
N ARG A 40 -6.04 -16.88 9.78
CA ARG A 40 -5.51 -18.26 9.73
C ARG A 40 -6.60 -19.31 9.52
N ALA A 41 -7.75 -19.13 10.14
CA ALA A 41 -8.91 -20.02 9.93
C ALA A 41 -9.42 -19.97 8.48
N LYS A 42 -9.32 -18.82 7.80
CA LYS A 42 -9.61 -18.69 6.36
C LYS A 42 -8.50 -19.28 5.48
N GLY A 43 -7.29 -19.46 6.01
CA GLY A 43 -6.13 -19.97 5.30
C GLY A 43 -5.55 -19.06 4.22
N THR A 44 -5.97 -17.80 4.18
CA THR A 44 -5.64 -16.88 3.08
C THR A 44 -5.37 -15.48 3.61
N LEU A 45 -4.26 -14.87 3.15
CA LEU A 45 -3.95 -13.45 3.32
C LEU A 45 -4.39 -12.69 2.07
N LYS A 46 -5.33 -11.78 2.21
CA LYS A 46 -5.81 -10.92 1.12
C LYS A 46 -5.01 -9.64 1.08
N VAL A 47 -4.31 -9.38 -0.02
CA VAL A 47 -3.40 -8.23 -0.17
C VAL A 47 -3.86 -7.33 -1.30
N ALA A 48 -4.12 -6.07 -0.99
CA ALA A 48 -4.44 -5.04 -1.97
C ALA A 48 -3.16 -4.51 -2.63
N VAL A 49 -3.15 -4.48 -3.96
CA VAL A 49 -2.06 -3.95 -4.80
C VAL A 49 -2.65 -3.15 -5.95
N TYR A 50 -1.97 -2.09 -6.38
CA TYR A 50 -2.38 -1.32 -7.56
C TYR A 50 -2.28 -2.16 -8.84
N LYS A 51 -3.17 -1.94 -9.82
CA LYS A 51 -3.14 -2.65 -11.11
C LYS A 51 -2.02 -2.18 -12.01
N ASP A 52 -1.85 -0.87 -12.13
CA ASP A 52 -0.95 -0.23 -13.11
C ASP A 52 0.12 0.61 -12.42
N ASN A 53 0.91 -0.03 -11.56
CA ASN A 53 1.97 0.60 -10.78
C ASN A 53 3.33 -0.08 -10.99
N ALA A 54 3.72 -0.28 -12.25
CA ALA A 54 5.02 -0.86 -12.55
C ALA A 54 6.17 0.05 -12.05
N PRO A 55 7.25 -0.51 -11.47
CA PRO A 55 7.63 -1.94 -11.38
C PRO A 55 7.12 -2.68 -10.14
N PHE A 56 6.20 -2.08 -9.37
CA PHE A 56 5.70 -2.65 -8.11
C PHE A 56 4.61 -3.69 -8.33
N SER A 57 3.61 -3.35 -9.14
CA SER A 57 2.52 -4.25 -9.49
C SER A 57 1.93 -3.86 -10.84
N SER A 58 1.82 -4.80 -11.74
CA SER A 58 1.24 -4.60 -13.08
C SER A 58 0.87 -5.93 -13.71
N GLY A 59 0.04 -5.89 -14.75
CA GLY A 59 -0.43 -7.06 -15.48
C GLY A 59 -1.90 -7.36 -15.28
N ALA A 60 -2.38 -8.41 -15.92
CA ALA A 60 -3.76 -8.87 -15.74
C ALA A 60 -3.98 -9.37 -14.31
N SER A 61 -5.19 -9.23 -13.79
CA SER A 61 -5.52 -9.62 -12.41
C SER A 61 -5.21 -11.09 -12.09
N SER A 62 -5.20 -11.96 -13.10
CA SER A 62 -4.85 -13.38 -12.98
C SER A 62 -3.34 -13.65 -13.08
N ASP A 63 -2.55 -12.68 -13.51
CA ASP A 63 -1.12 -12.85 -13.80
C ASP A 63 -0.34 -11.56 -13.49
N MET A 64 -0.55 -11.06 -12.28
CA MET A 64 0.15 -9.85 -11.82
C MET A 64 1.59 -10.15 -11.45
N LEU A 65 2.47 -9.23 -11.81
CA LEU A 65 3.89 -9.29 -11.52
C LEU A 65 4.37 -7.97 -10.92
N GLY A 66 5.49 -8.02 -10.22
CA GLY A 66 6.15 -6.82 -9.67
C GLY A 66 6.71 -7.04 -8.27
N LEU A 67 7.30 -5.99 -7.73
CA LEU A 67 7.94 -6.04 -6.43
C LEU A 67 6.91 -6.29 -5.31
N ASP A 68 5.78 -5.58 -5.33
CA ASP A 68 4.74 -5.70 -4.29
C ASP A 68 4.07 -7.08 -4.35
N VAL A 69 3.94 -7.67 -5.55
CA VAL A 69 3.43 -9.04 -5.70
C VAL A 69 4.39 -10.03 -5.06
N ALA A 70 5.69 -9.95 -5.35
CA ALA A 70 6.69 -10.81 -4.74
C ALA A 70 6.78 -10.63 -3.23
N LEU A 71 6.64 -9.38 -2.75
CA LEU A 71 6.60 -9.09 -1.32
C LEU A 71 5.36 -9.69 -0.65
N ALA A 72 4.18 -9.57 -1.29
CA ALA A 72 2.94 -10.18 -0.81
C ALA A 72 3.05 -11.71 -0.72
N GLU A 73 3.64 -12.36 -1.73
CA GLU A 73 3.91 -13.80 -1.73
C GLU A 73 4.82 -14.22 -0.57
N ALA A 74 5.91 -13.48 -0.36
CA ALA A 74 6.85 -13.77 0.71
C ALA A 74 6.23 -13.56 2.09
N LEU A 75 5.45 -12.49 2.29
CA LEU A 75 4.73 -12.26 3.55
C LEU A 75 3.69 -13.35 3.83
N ALA A 76 2.89 -13.73 2.83
CA ALA A 76 1.90 -14.81 2.98
C ALA A 76 2.59 -16.13 3.33
N LYS A 77 3.72 -16.45 2.68
CA LYS A 77 4.55 -17.62 2.99
C LYS A 77 5.09 -17.61 4.43
N GLN A 78 5.60 -16.46 4.90
CA GLN A 78 6.08 -16.33 6.29
C GLN A 78 4.96 -16.54 7.33
N LEU A 79 3.72 -16.16 6.99
CA LEU A 79 2.56 -16.37 7.85
C LEU A 79 1.91 -17.77 7.67
N HIS A 80 2.43 -18.61 6.79
CA HIS A 80 1.86 -19.91 6.40
C HIS A 80 0.45 -19.81 5.84
N LEU A 81 0.18 -18.77 5.03
CA LEU A 81 -1.11 -18.50 4.39
C LEU A 81 -0.98 -18.57 2.86
N LYS A 82 -2.11 -18.86 2.19
CA LYS A 82 -2.21 -18.66 0.74
C LYS A 82 -2.34 -17.17 0.45
N LEU A 83 -1.74 -16.71 -0.64
CA LEU A 83 -1.94 -15.34 -1.11
C LEU A 83 -3.23 -15.23 -1.91
N ALA A 84 -4.02 -14.19 -1.65
CA ALA A 84 -5.09 -13.72 -2.52
C ALA A 84 -4.85 -12.25 -2.84
N LEU A 85 -4.44 -11.94 -4.06
CA LEU A 85 -4.30 -10.56 -4.51
C LEU A 85 -5.67 -9.91 -4.71
N LEU A 86 -5.77 -8.66 -4.32
CA LEU A 86 -6.87 -7.75 -4.62
C LEU A 86 -6.33 -6.59 -5.46
N PRO A 87 -6.24 -6.75 -6.79
CA PRO A 87 -5.84 -5.66 -7.67
C PRO A 87 -6.91 -4.59 -7.72
N PHE A 88 -6.51 -3.32 -7.63
CA PHE A 88 -7.44 -2.19 -7.68
C PHE A 88 -6.86 -1.01 -8.46
N ASP A 89 -7.75 -0.18 -8.98
CA ASP A 89 -7.38 1.08 -9.63
C ASP A 89 -7.20 2.15 -8.55
N ALA A 90 -6.15 2.98 -8.69
CA ALA A 90 -5.93 4.09 -7.78
C ALA A 90 -7.16 5.02 -7.74
N GLY A 91 -7.56 5.42 -6.54
CA GLY A 91 -8.60 6.42 -6.33
C GLY A 91 -8.10 7.84 -6.60
N GLU A 92 -8.90 8.83 -6.24
CA GLU A 92 -8.52 10.23 -6.40
C GLU A 92 -7.34 10.64 -5.51
N ASN A 93 -7.21 9.96 -4.37
CA ASN A 93 -6.16 10.20 -3.40
C ASN A 93 -5.96 8.98 -2.47
N MET A 94 -4.84 8.98 -1.74
CA MET A 94 -4.48 7.89 -0.81
C MET A 94 -5.52 7.66 0.31
N ASN A 95 -6.27 8.69 0.76
CA ASN A 95 -7.29 8.49 1.79
C ASN A 95 -8.45 7.63 1.26
N ASP A 96 -8.81 7.79 -0.02
CA ASP A 96 -9.84 6.96 -0.66
C ASP A 96 -9.37 5.52 -0.81
N ASP A 97 -8.11 5.32 -1.21
CA ASP A 97 -7.51 3.99 -1.35
C ASP A 97 -7.47 3.27 0.01
N LEU A 98 -7.00 3.94 1.06
CA LEU A 98 -6.99 3.39 2.42
C LEU A 98 -8.39 3.05 2.91
N ARG A 99 -9.38 3.93 2.66
CA ARG A 99 -10.77 3.67 3.02
C ARG A 99 -11.30 2.43 2.33
N ASN A 100 -11.12 2.35 1.02
CA ASN A 100 -11.72 1.31 0.19
C ASN A 100 -10.99 -0.03 0.33
N MET A 101 -9.66 -0.01 0.44
CA MET A 101 -8.86 -1.24 0.41
C MET A 101 -8.50 -1.78 1.79
N VAL A 102 -8.57 -0.95 2.86
CA VAL A 102 -8.06 -1.38 4.17
C VAL A 102 -9.17 -1.57 5.22
N TRP A 103 -10.21 -0.68 5.28
CA TRP A 103 -11.13 -0.77 6.41
C TRP A 103 -12.61 -0.78 6.07
N LYS A 104 -13.07 -0.10 5.01
CA LYS A 104 -14.49 0.02 4.69
C LYS A 104 -14.94 -0.91 3.56
N GLY A 105 -14.12 -1.06 2.52
CA GLY A 105 -14.49 -1.68 1.26
C GLY A 105 -14.99 -0.66 0.23
N HIS A 106 -14.86 -1.02 -1.04
CA HIS A 106 -15.31 -0.21 -2.17
C HIS A 106 -16.82 -0.33 -2.37
N TYR A 107 -17.48 0.73 -2.84
CA TYR A 107 -18.93 0.75 -3.05
C TYR A 107 -19.43 -0.28 -4.09
N LEU A 108 -18.56 -0.76 -4.98
CA LEU A 108 -18.85 -1.85 -5.92
C LEU A 108 -18.75 -3.25 -5.28
N GLY A 109 -18.58 -3.36 -3.96
CA GLY A 109 -18.64 -4.62 -3.23
C GLY A 109 -17.33 -5.42 -3.18
N TYR A 110 -16.19 -4.86 -3.59
CA TYR A 110 -14.89 -5.49 -3.38
C TYR A 110 -14.09 -4.80 -2.27
N GLY A 111 -13.10 -5.50 -1.72
CA GLY A 111 -12.39 -5.07 -0.51
C GLY A 111 -13.25 -5.23 0.76
N PRO A 112 -12.74 -4.83 1.91
CA PRO A 112 -11.34 -4.54 2.12
C PRO A 112 -10.46 -5.78 2.00
N ALA A 113 -9.13 -5.54 1.91
CA ALA A 113 -8.10 -6.55 2.07
C ALA A 113 -7.66 -6.63 3.53
N ASP A 114 -6.87 -7.65 3.87
CA ASP A 114 -6.23 -7.77 5.19
C ASP A 114 -5.00 -6.85 5.27
N LEU A 115 -4.33 -6.63 4.15
CA LEU A 115 -3.11 -5.85 3.99
C LEU A 115 -3.17 -5.03 2.69
N MET A 116 -2.65 -3.80 2.71
CA MET A 116 -2.35 -2.99 1.51
C MET A 116 -0.86 -2.66 1.49
N LEU A 117 -0.21 -2.82 0.34
CA LEU A 117 1.18 -2.46 0.09
C LEU A 117 1.29 -1.09 -0.61
N ASN A 118 2.51 -0.57 -0.71
CA ASN A 118 2.84 0.67 -1.41
C ASN A 118 2.18 1.93 -0.80
N VAL A 119 2.13 1.97 0.53
CA VAL A 119 1.50 3.09 1.25
C VAL A 119 2.59 4.02 1.79
N PRO A 120 2.52 5.34 1.52
CA PRO A 120 3.43 6.30 2.10
C PRO A 120 3.37 6.30 3.63
N VAL A 121 4.53 6.19 4.29
CA VAL A 121 4.63 6.29 5.74
C VAL A 121 4.80 7.77 6.10
N ASP A 122 3.68 8.45 6.20
CA ASP A 122 3.60 9.90 6.42
C ASP A 122 2.73 10.22 7.64
N LYS A 123 3.21 11.12 8.50
CA LYS A 123 2.52 11.49 9.75
C LYS A 123 1.16 12.14 9.50
N TYR A 124 1.05 12.98 8.48
CA TYR A 124 -0.20 13.66 8.16
C TYR A 124 -1.23 12.65 7.64
N LEU A 125 -0.81 11.76 6.73
CA LEU A 125 -1.65 10.68 6.23
C LEU A 125 -2.17 9.77 7.36
N MET A 126 -1.30 9.41 8.32
CA MET A 126 -1.68 8.61 9.50
C MET A 126 -2.72 9.35 10.36
N GLN A 127 -2.56 10.65 10.58
CA GLN A 127 -3.51 11.45 11.37
C GLN A 127 -4.88 11.54 10.72
N GLN A 128 -4.94 11.60 9.40
CA GLN A 128 -6.19 11.65 8.64
C GLN A 128 -6.91 10.29 8.61
N ASN A 129 -6.20 9.18 8.78
CA ASN A 129 -6.71 7.81 8.60
C ASN A 129 -6.64 6.98 9.89
N ARG A 130 -7.30 7.42 10.96
CA ARG A 130 -7.27 6.74 12.28
C ARG A 130 -7.82 5.30 12.27
N GLN A 131 -8.56 4.91 11.23
CA GLN A 131 -9.06 3.54 11.03
C GLN A 131 -7.99 2.58 10.47
N VAL A 132 -6.81 3.12 10.16
CA VAL A 132 -5.72 2.41 9.50
C VAL A 132 -4.45 2.57 10.33
N THR A 133 -3.67 1.50 10.43
CA THR A 133 -2.29 1.53 10.91
C THR A 133 -1.36 1.42 9.71
N ILE A 134 -0.54 2.46 9.47
CA ILE A 134 0.51 2.48 8.45
C ILE A 134 1.84 2.23 9.15
N PHE A 135 2.61 1.22 8.71
CA PHE A 135 3.75 0.73 9.46
C PHE A 135 4.77 -0.01 8.57
N SER A 136 5.85 -0.46 9.18
CA SER A 136 6.89 -1.32 8.59
C SER A 136 7.38 -0.80 7.22
N PRO A 137 7.96 0.39 7.16
CA PRO A 137 8.46 0.94 5.90
C PRO A 137 9.53 0.00 5.33
N TYR A 138 9.41 -0.41 4.07
CA TYR A 138 10.31 -1.38 3.46
C TYR A 138 11.26 -0.80 2.40
N MET A 139 10.96 0.38 1.88
CA MET A 139 11.82 1.10 0.94
C MET A 139 11.54 2.60 0.98
N ARG A 140 12.39 3.39 0.34
CA ARG A 140 12.18 4.81 0.07
C ARG A 140 12.00 5.06 -1.41
N GLN A 141 10.94 5.75 -1.79
CA GLN A 141 10.76 6.30 -3.13
C GLN A 141 11.48 7.63 -3.25
N VAL A 142 12.29 7.78 -4.31
CA VAL A 142 13.06 8.98 -4.57
C VAL A 142 12.81 9.44 -5.99
N PRO A 143 12.30 10.66 -6.23
CA PRO A 143 12.27 11.26 -7.56
C PRO A 143 13.68 11.54 -8.04
N VAL A 144 13.94 11.28 -9.31
CA VAL A 144 15.26 11.46 -9.94
C VAL A 144 15.11 11.98 -11.37
N LEU A 145 16.17 12.59 -11.86
CA LEU A 145 16.33 12.85 -13.29
C LEU A 145 17.05 11.65 -13.93
N PHE A 146 16.38 10.99 -14.87
CA PHE A 146 16.95 9.97 -15.74
C PHE A 146 17.23 10.60 -17.10
N HIS A 147 18.48 10.64 -17.56
CA HIS A 147 18.82 11.41 -18.75
C HIS A 147 19.94 10.79 -19.60
N ASP A 148 19.98 11.16 -20.89
CA ASP A 148 21.04 10.79 -21.81
C ASP A 148 22.27 11.70 -21.58
N PRO A 149 23.42 11.16 -21.12
CA PRO A 149 24.60 11.95 -20.82
C PRO A 149 25.24 12.63 -22.06
N ARG A 150 24.88 12.18 -23.26
CA ARG A 150 25.37 12.78 -24.51
C ARG A 150 24.61 14.06 -24.86
N LYS A 151 23.39 14.23 -24.36
CA LYS A 151 22.53 15.38 -24.61
C LYS A 151 22.51 16.36 -23.44
N LEU A 152 22.49 15.82 -22.24
CA LEU A 152 22.62 16.56 -20.99
C LEU A 152 23.82 16.01 -20.21
N GLY A 153 24.80 16.85 -19.93
CA GLY A 153 25.90 16.52 -19.06
C GLY A 153 25.43 16.33 -17.61
N ARG A 154 26.24 16.67 -16.64
CA ARG A 154 25.83 16.69 -15.24
C ARG A 154 24.85 17.84 -15.03
N VAL A 155 23.63 17.54 -14.61
CA VAL A 155 22.58 18.53 -14.30
C VAL A 155 22.59 18.76 -12.79
N ASN A 156 22.78 20.00 -12.37
CA ASN A 156 22.80 20.39 -10.95
C ASN A 156 21.61 21.28 -10.58
N ASP A 157 21.03 21.97 -11.58
CA ASP A 157 19.89 22.89 -11.39
C ASP A 157 18.78 22.53 -12.41
N PRO A 158 17.50 22.51 -11.99
CA PRO A 158 16.39 22.30 -12.91
C PRO A 158 16.30 23.29 -14.08
N ASP A 159 16.85 24.50 -13.94
CA ASP A 159 16.88 25.50 -15.01
C ASP A 159 17.73 25.07 -16.22
N GLU A 160 18.70 24.18 -16.00
CA GLU A 160 19.52 23.58 -17.08
C GLU A 160 18.70 22.69 -18.02
N LEU A 161 17.47 22.28 -17.61
CA LEU A 161 16.54 21.52 -18.44
C LEU A 161 15.85 22.37 -19.52
N LYS A 162 16.02 23.68 -19.48
CA LYS A 162 15.43 24.58 -20.49
C LYS A 162 15.98 24.30 -21.88
N GLY A 163 15.09 24.11 -22.84
CA GLY A 163 15.45 23.79 -24.23
C GLY A 163 15.62 22.31 -24.53
N HIS A 164 15.49 21.43 -23.53
CA HIS A 164 15.54 19.97 -23.67
C HIS A 164 14.14 19.36 -23.73
N THR A 165 14.03 18.23 -24.43
CA THR A 165 12.78 17.43 -24.44
C THR A 165 12.69 16.60 -23.17
N LEU A 166 11.58 16.75 -22.44
CA LEU A 166 11.40 16.14 -21.13
C LEU A 166 10.25 15.14 -21.14
N ALA A 167 10.34 14.13 -20.29
CA ALA A 167 9.31 13.11 -20.10
C ALA A 167 8.92 12.99 -18.62
N ALA A 168 7.64 12.72 -18.36
CA ALA A 168 7.14 12.41 -17.02
C ALA A 168 5.89 11.53 -17.10
N GLU A 169 5.55 10.87 -16.00
CA GLU A 169 4.32 10.09 -15.88
C GLU A 169 3.12 10.99 -15.62
N ARG A 170 2.09 10.84 -16.41
CA ARG A 170 0.83 11.61 -16.32
C ARG A 170 0.16 11.43 -14.96
N GLY A 171 -0.38 12.51 -14.41
CA GLY A 171 -1.16 12.47 -13.16
C GLY A 171 -0.33 12.38 -11.89
N THR A 172 1.02 12.41 -11.98
CA THR A 172 1.89 12.31 -10.82
C THR A 172 2.32 13.67 -10.27
N GLY A 173 2.71 13.68 -8.98
CA GLY A 173 3.36 14.84 -8.37
C GLY A 173 4.68 15.22 -9.08
N ALA A 174 5.41 14.24 -9.61
CA ALA A 174 6.63 14.46 -10.39
C ALA A 174 6.35 15.27 -11.67
N ALA A 175 5.34 14.88 -12.45
CA ALA A 175 4.92 15.64 -13.64
C ALA A 175 4.44 17.05 -13.28
N SER A 176 3.67 17.17 -12.20
CA SER A 176 3.15 18.46 -11.73
C SER A 176 4.28 19.39 -11.28
N ALA A 177 5.26 18.88 -10.52
CA ALA A 177 6.43 19.65 -10.10
C ALA A 177 7.29 20.10 -11.29
N LEU A 178 7.55 19.21 -12.25
CA LEU A 178 8.31 19.52 -13.46
C LEU A 178 7.62 20.58 -14.31
N MET A 179 6.32 20.39 -14.58
CA MET A 179 5.53 21.35 -15.38
C MET A 179 5.26 22.68 -14.67
N GLY A 180 5.28 22.69 -13.34
CA GLY A 180 5.07 23.88 -12.52
C GLY A 180 6.33 24.68 -12.22
N HIS A 181 7.50 24.12 -12.52
CA HIS A 181 8.78 24.75 -12.23
C HIS A 181 8.87 26.18 -12.80
N HIS A 182 9.29 27.15 -11.96
CA HIS A 182 9.37 28.58 -12.29
C HIS A 182 8.17 29.07 -13.11
N SER A 183 6.95 28.92 -12.55
CA SER A 183 5.70 29.34 -13.19
C SER A 183 5.41 28.68 -14.54
N GLY A 184 5.94 27.48 -14.76
CA GLY A 184 5.68 26.67 -15.95
C GLY A 184 6.71 26.82 -17.05
N MET A 185 7.92 27.28 -16.73
CA MET A 185 9.03 27.47 -17.69
C MET A 185 9.33 26.19 -18.50
N LEU A 186 9.20 25.02 -17.92
CA LEU A 186 9.48 23.74 -18.58
C LEU A 186 8.23 23.09 -19.22
N ARG A 187 7.02 23.62 -18.98
CA ARG A 187 5.75 22.97 -19.35
C ARG A 187 5.64 22.55 -20.81
N SER A 188 6.04 23.41 -21.73
CA SER A 188 5.94 23.17 -23.18
C SER A 188 6.93 22.09 -23.67
N GLN A 189 7.90 21.72 -22.86
CA GLN A 189 8.95 20.75 -23.18
C GLN A 189 8.64 19.36 -22.65
N VAL A 190 7.58 19.19 -21.80
CA VAL A 190 7.24 17.94 -21.11
C VAL A 190 6.22 17.15 -21.92
N SER A 191 6.62 15.95 -22.32
CA SER A 191 5.74 14.91 -22.84
C SER A 191 5.28 14.00 -21.71
N LEU A 192 3.97 13.71 -21.64
CA LEU A 192 3.37 12.88 -20.60
C LEU A 192 3.12 11.46 -21.10
N PHE A 193 3.64 10.48 -20.35
CA PHE A 193 3.51 9.05 -20.61
C PHE A 193 2.53 8.39 -19.62
N ASN A 194 2.07 7.19 -19.95
CA ASN A 194 1.14 6.46 -19.09
C ASN A 194 1.80 5.84 -17.86
N SER A 195 3.12 5.62 -17.91
CA SER A 195 3.90 5.14 -16.75
C SER A 195 5.25 5.83 -16.68
N GLY A 196 5.87 5.85 -15.48
CA GLY A 196 7.23 6.36 -15.31
C GLY A 196 8.27 5.48 -15.99
N ILE A 197 8.01 4.18 -16.15
CA ILE A 197 8.85 3.27 -16.95
C ILE A 197 8.83 3.69 -18.42
N ASP A 198 7.67 3.99 -18.99
CA ASP A 198 7.57 4.44 -20.38
C ASP A 198 8.25 5.80 -20.59
N ALA A 199 8.13 6.71 -19.61
CA ALA A 199 8.82 7.99 -19.63
C ALA A 199 10.34 7.82 -19.61
N ALA A 200 10.88 6.96 -18.75
CA ALA A 200 12.31 6.64 -18.71
C ALA A 200 12.77 5.92 -20.00
N ALA A 201 11.98 4.97 -20.50
CA ALA A 201 12.27 4.26 -21.74
C ALA A 201 12.28 5.20 -22.96
N ALA A 202 11.51 6.31 -22.94
CA ALA A 202 11.55 7.32 -23.99
C ALA A 202 12.94 7.99 -24.11
N VAL A 203 13.66 8.15 -22.98
CA VAL A 203 15.05 8.64 -22.99
C VAL A 203 15.96 7.65 -23.70
N LEU A 204 15.88 6.36 -23.34
CA LEU A 204 16.69 5.30 -23.96
C LEU A 204 16.43 5.16 -25.46
N ARG A 205 15.21 5.46 -25.91
CA ARG A 205 14.85 5.47 -27.34
C ARG A 205 15.19 6.79 -28.06
N GLY A 206 15.76 7.78 -27.36
CA GLY A 206 16.08 9.07 -27.92
C GLY A 206 14.90 10.00 -28.19
N GLN A 207 13.70 9.66 -27.68
CA GLN A 207 12.45 10.42 -27.81
C GLN A 207 12.35 11.58 -26.79
N ALA A 208 13.12 11.51 -25.71
CA ALA A 208 13.31 12.57 -24.75
C ALA A 208 14.78 12.67 -24.37
N ASP A 209 15.22 13.84 -23.91
CA ASP A 209 16.58 14.04 -23.43
C ASP A 209 16.70 13.67 -21.96
N ALA A 210 15.62 13.88 -21.21
CA ALA A 210 15.53 13.50 -19.80
C ALA A 210 14.09 13.11 -19.40
N ALA A 211 13.97 12.30 -18.36
CA ALA A 211 12.71 11.96 -17.70
C ALA A 211 12.81 12.24 -16.20
N TYR A 212 11.80 12.90 -15.63
CA TYR A 212 11.70 13.08 -14.19
C TYR A 212 10.71 12.04 -13.63
N VAL A 213 11.26 11.02 -13.01
CA VAL A 213 10.55 9.79 -12.61
C VAL A 213 11.06 9.29 -11.25
N LEU A 214 10.45 8.25 -10.71
CA LEU A 214 10.96 7.57 -9.53
C LEU A 214 12.21 6.75 -9.90
N ARG A 215 13.19 6.69 -8.99
CA ARG A 215 14.42 5.90 -9.19
C ARG A 215 14.11 4.45 -9.58
N SER A 216 13.18 3.81 -8.90
CA SER A 216 12.74 2.44 -9.19
C SER A 216 12.21 2.27 -10.62
N GLN A 217 11.48 3.27 -11.15
CA GLN A 217 10.97 3.27 -12.53
C GLN A 217 12.13 3.46 -13.54
N ALA A 218 13.04 4.36 -13.24
CA ALA A 218 14.25 4.60 -14.06
C ALA A 218 15.12 3.34 -14.14
N GLU A 219 15.42 2.73 -13.01
CA GLU A 219 16.24 1.51 -12.92
C GLU A 219 15.56 0.32 -13.61
N ALA A 220 14.25 0.16 -13.41
CA ALA A 220 13.49 -0.91 -14.08
C ALA A 220 13.46 -0.72 -15.60
N ALA A 221 13.29 0.51 -16.09
CA ALA A 221 13.33 0.82 -17.53
C ALA A 221 14.68 0.46 -18.13
N ALA A 222 15.79 0.86 -17.47
CA ALA A 222 17.14 0.54 -17.90
C ALA A 222 17.40 -0.98 -17.93
N ALA A 223 16.95 -1.70 -16.88
CA ALA A 223 17.08 -3.15 -16.79
C ALA A 223 16.29 -3.87 -17.89
N GLN A 224 15.04 -3.47 -18.15
CA GLN A 224 14.19 -4.03 -19.20
C GLN A 224 14.78 -3.80 -20.60
N ALA A 225 15.33 -2.62 -20.84
CA ALA A 225 16.00 -2.29 -22.10
C ALA A 225 17.40 -2.91 -22.21
N LYS A 226 17.93 -3.54 -21.16
CA LYS A 226 19.33 -3.99 -21.06
C LYS A 226 20.31 -2.87 -21.41
N ALA A 227 19.97 -1.64 -20.97
CA ALA A 227 20.75 -0.45 -21.27
C ALA A 227 22.11 -0.52 -20.58
N LYS A 228 23.14 -0.04 -21.26
CA LYS A 228 24.50 0.00 -20.71
C LYS A 228 24.68 1.24 -19.82
N PRO A 229 25.57 1.18 -18.82
CA PRO A 229 25.79 2.28 -17.88
C PRO A 229 26.16 3.62 -18.56
N GLU A 230 26.75 3.59 -19.73
CA GLU A 230 27.13 4.78 -20.51
C GLU A 230 25.96 5.42 -21.28
N GLU A 231 24.83 4.77 -21.39
CA GLU A 231 23.67 5.23 -22.16
C GLU A 231 22.73 6.14 -21.37
N PHE A 232 22.88 6.17 -20.04
CA PHE A 232 22.03 6.97 -19.16
C PHE A 232 22.76 7.39 -17.88
N LEU A 233 22.24 8.45 -17.25
CA LEU A 233 22.57 8.83 -15.88
C LEU A 233 21.31 8.93 -15.04
N ILE A 234 21.44 8.60 -13.75
CA ILE A 234 20.41 8.82 -12.72
C ILE A 234 20.96 9.86 -11.76
N SER A 235 20.46 11.09 -11.87
CA SER A 235 20.91 12.22 -11.07
C SER A 235 19.88 12.62 -10.03
N PRO A 236 20.28 12.90 -8.78
CA PRO A 236 19.40 13.55 -7.82
C PRO A 236 18.93 14.90 -8.39
N MET A 237 17.65 15.18 -8.26
CA MET A 237 17.07 16.48 -8.61
C MET A 237 15.88 16.77 -7.70
N SER A 238 15.89 17.93 -7.07
CA SER A 238 14.82 18.41 -6.22
C SER A 238 13.98 19.42 -6.96
N LEU A 239 12.66 19.22 -6.99
CA LEU A 239 11.70 20.17 -7.53
C LEU A 239 10.73 20.62 -6.43
N THR A 240 10.33 21.88 -6.47
CA THR A 240 9.35 22.43 -5.51
C THR A 240 8.06 21.63 -5.55
N GLY A 241 7.53 21.28 -4.37
CA GLY A 241 6.30 20.52 -4.22
C GLY A 241 6.51 19.02 -3.99
N LEU A 242 7.75 18.54 -4.04
CA LEU A 242 8.09 17.16 -3.68
C LEU A 242 9.10 17.14 -2.53
N PRO A 243 9.06 16.13 -1.65
CA PRO A 243 10.08 15.95 -0.62
C PRO A 243 11.45 15.69 -1.26
N GLU A 244 12.46 16.44 -0.86
CA GLU A 244 13.82 16.36 -1.42
C GLU A 244 14.40 14.94 -1.36
N ASN A 245 14.23 14.27 -0.22
CA ASN A 245 14.72 12.91 -0.02
C ASN A 245 13.66 11.84 -0.31
N GLY A 246 12.59 12.20 -1.06
CA GLY A 246 11.47 11.30 -1.31
C GLY A 246 10.71 10.92 -0.03
N TRP A 247 10.04 9.77 -0.05
CA TRP A 247 9.21 9.29 1.05
C TRP A 247 9.33 7.78 1.26
N PRO A 248 9.24 7.31 2.52
CA PRO A 248 9.23 5.88 2.79
C PRO A 248 7.90 5.26 2.38
N LEU A 249 7.94 4.05 1.85
CA LEU A 249 6.79 3.20 1.57
C LEU A 249 6.73 2.04 2.56
N GLY A 250 5.54 1.78 3.07
CA GLY A 250 5.26 0.71 4.00
C GLY A 250 3.96 -0.01 3.68
N MET A 251 3.41 -0.60 4.71
CA MET A 251 2.21 -1.41 4.69
C MET A 251 1.08 -0.72 5.44
N ALA A 252 -0.17 -1.04 5.10
CA ALA A 252 -1.34 -0.56 5.82
C ALA A 252 -2.31 -1.71 6.12
N ILE A 253 -2.81 -1.73 7.35
CA ILE A 253 -3.82 -2.66 7.85
C ILE A 253 -4.93 -1.89 8.57
N LYS A 254 -6.07 -2.52 8.80
CA LYS A 254 -7.10 -1.98 9.68
C LYS A 254 -6.54 -1.79 11.09
N SER A 255 -6.80 -0.66 11.73
CA SER A 255 -6.22 -0.31 13.04
C SER A 255 -6.56 -1.29 14.17
N SER A 256 -7.64 -2.06 14.02
CA SER A 256 -8.02 -3.13 14.95
C SER A 256 -7.24 -4.45 14.73
N TYR A 257 -6.48 -4.60 13.63
CA TYR A 257 -5.74 -5.83 13.28
C TYR A 257 -4.34 -5.81 13.90
N LYS A 258 -4.29 -5.87 15.23
CA LYS A 258 -3.04 -5.73 15.99
C LYS A 258 -2.12 -6.94 15.87
N ASP A 259 -2.69 -8.13 15.96
CA ASP A 259 -1.92 -9.38 15.93
C ASP A 259 -1.40 -9.66 14.51
N LEU A 260 -2.19 -9.35 13.47
CA LEU A 260 -1.72 -9.35 12.10
C LEU A 260 -0.57 -8.36 11.90
N GLY A 261 -0.70 -7.13 12.42
CA GLY A 261 0.35 -6.12 12.32
C GLY A 261 1.67 -6.58 12.92
N GLN A 262 1.63 -7.17 14.11
CA GLN A 262 2.79 -7.72 14.78
C GLN A 262 3.42 -8.88 14.00
N ALA A 263 2.61 -9.79 13.48
CA ALA A 263 3.08 -10.90 12.67
C ALA A 263 3.73 -10.43 11.34
N LEU A 264 3.16 -9.41 10.70
CA LEU A 264 3.72 -8.80 9.49
C LEU A 264 5.04 -8.06 9.77
N ASP A 265 5.18 -7.36 10.89
CA ASP A 265 6.45 -6.73 11.29
C ASP A 265 7.55 -7.77 11.49
N VAL A 266 7.24 -8.89 12.16
CA VAL A 266 8.18 -10.02 12.35
C VAL A 266 8.56 -10.61 10.98
N ALA A 267 7.59 -10.84 10.10
CA ALA A 267 7.82 -11.37 8.75
C ALA A 267 8.70 -10.42 7.92
N MET A 268 8.40 -9.13 7.93
CA MET A 268 9.21 -8.12 7.21
C MET A 268 10.64 -8.06 7.74
N LYS A 269 10.81 -8.13 9.06
CA LYS A 269 12.15 -8.21 9.67
C LYS A 269 12.91 -9.44 9.18
N ALA A 270 12.26 -10.61 9.15
CA ALA A 270 12.88 -11.84 8.65
C ALA A 270 13.31 -11.73 7.18
N LEU A 271 12.48 -11.11 6.31
CA LEU A 271 12.81 -10.87 4.90
C LEU A 271 14.02 -9.92 4.72
N ARG A 272 14.17 -8.95 5.61
CA ARG A 272 15.35 -8.06 5.63
C ARG A 272 16.60 -8.80 6.09
N ASP A 273 16.51 -9.47 7.24
CA ASP A 273 17.65 -10.15 7.89
C ASP A 273 18.21 -11.29 7.03
N SER A 274 17.33 -12.01 6.31
CA SER A 274 17.72 -13.06 5.36
C SER A 274 18.30 -12.52 4.04
N GLY A 275 18.11 -11.23 3.74
CA GLY A 275 18.47 -10.64 2.44
C GLY A 275 17.46 -10.93 1.32
N GLU A 276 16.35 -11.61 1.60
CA GLU A 276 15.31 -11.94 0.62
C GLU A 276 14.67 -10.66 0.04
N LEU A 277 14.40 -9.67 0.89
CA LEU A 277 13.92 -8.36 0.42
C LEU A 277 14.90 -7.73 -0.58
N LEU A 278 16.20 -7.70 -0.26
CA LEU A 278 17.23 -7.16 -1.17
C LEU A 278 17.30 -7.95 -2.49
N ALA A 279 17.15 -9.26 -2.44
CA ALA A 279 17.13 -10.11 -3.63
C ALA A 279 15.94 -9.78 -4.55
N MET A 280 14.75 -9.49 -4.00
CA MET A 280 13.57 -9.07 -4.78
C MET A 280 13.82 -7.81 -5.59
N PHE A 281 14.55 -6.83 -5.04
CA PHE A 281 14.95 -5.62 -5.77
C PHE A 281 15.98 -5.93 -6.86
N LYS A 282 17.06 -6.64 -6.50
CA LYS A 282 18.16 -6.97 -7.43
C LYS A 282 17.70 -7.75 -8.66
N THR A 283 16.80 -8.72 -8.47
CA THR A 283 16.26 -9.53 -9.59
C THR A 283 15.44 -8.71 -10.58
N ARG A 284 15.02 -7.50 -10.20
CA ARG A 284 14.29 -6.54 -11.04
C ARG A 284 15.16 -5.38 -11.52
N GLY A 285 16.46 -5.45 -11.26
CA GLY A 285 17.40 -4.39 -11.63
C GLY A 285 17.26 -3.12 -10.79
N MET A 286 16.61 -3.20 -9.63
CA MET A 286 16.33 -2.07 -8.76
C MET A 286 17.24 -2.03 -7.53
N THR A 287 17.52 -0.82 -7.05
CA THR A 287 18.23 -0.56 -5.81
C THR A 287 17.24 -0.46 -4.64
N LEU A 288 17.49 -1.22 -3.57
CA LEU A 288 16.79 -1.05 -2.31
C LEU A 288 17.34 0.20 -1.60
N THR A 289 16.61 1.30 -1.70
CA THR A 289 16.90 2.51 -0.92
C THR A 289 16.28 2.36 0.47
N ALA A 290 17.08 2.54 1.51
CA ALA A 290 16.62 2.43 2.90
C ALA A 290 15.50 3.44 3.20
N PRO A 291 14.47 3.03 3.98
CA PRO A 291 13.33 3.87 4.33
C PRO A 291 13.71 5.13 5.13
#